data_b501611b9ee7f546ab7dd6c655130d84
#
_entry.id   b501611b9ee7f546ab7dd6c655130d84
#
_cell.length_a   1.000
_cell.length_b   1.000
_cell.length_c   1.000
_cell.angle_alpha   90.00
_cell.angle_beta   90.00
_cell.angle_gamma   90.00
#
_symmetry.space_group_name_H-M   'P 1'
#
loop_
_entity.id
_entity.type
_entity.pdbx_description
1 polymer ?
#
loop_
_entity_poly.entity_id
_entity_poly.type
_entity_poly.pdbx_seq_one_letter_code
_entity_poly.pdbx_strand_id
1 'polypeptide(L)'
;GLLWSNEYVKNRATVLLSNIERMGIRNAVVSSSHPEPLCDRLSGFFDKVLVDAPCSGEGMFLHDPGAVEAWSPEHVLSCAQRQGSILDSAAKAVAPEGILVYSTCTYAKEENEGVITAFLERHPEFILIDSGVTFGRASETLPQTRRIFPMDGGDGHFVAKLQKTTGESYGGEWFVPRRNQSDAVQKQGKELYHSLSKEKNCPTILEAGTYLYLLPEKLPDLTGLPILRAGVQFAVIKKNRLEPCHQFFTAAT
;
A
#
# COMPACT_ATOMS: atom_id res chain seq x y z
N GLY A 1 -10.38 -7.11 6.16
CA GLY A 1 -9.14 -6.37 6.36
C GLY A 1 -9.15 -5.00 5.68
N LEU A 2 -8.12 -4.20 5.90
CA LEU A 2 -7.93 -2.89 5.29
C LEU A 2 -6.73 -2.96 4.33
N LEU A 3 -6.89 -2.46 3.10
CA LEU A 3 -5.81 -2.23 2.16
C LEU A 3 -5.36 -0.76 2.26
N TRP A 4 -4.07 -0.53 2.50
CA TRP A 4 -3.48 0.80 2.41
C TRP A 4 -2.51 0.85 1.24
N SER A 5 -2.77 1.69 0.27
CA SER A 5 -1.91 1.89 -0.90
C SER A 5 -1.31 3.29 -0.85
N ASN A 6 0.02 3.35 -0.82
CA ASN A 6 0.76 4.62 -0.76
C ASN A 6 1.67 4.78 -1.97
N GLU A 7 1.66 5.96 -2.56
CA GLU A 7 2.60 6.35 -3.61
C GLU A 7 3.08 7.78 -3.33
N TYR A 8 4.39 7.95 -3.26
CA TYR A 8 5.00 9.25 -2.93
C TYR A 8 4.74 10.31 -4.02
N VAL A 9 4.82 9.92 -5.29
CA VAL A 9 4.64 10.85 -6.43
C VAL A 9 3.14 11.08 -6.66
N LYS A 10 2.68 12.31 -6.44
CA LYS A 10 1.25 12.68 -6.48
C LYS A 10 0.52 12.27 -7.76
N ASN A 11 1.15 12.46 -8.93
CA ASN A 11 0.51 12.06 -10.19
C ASN A 11 0.34 10.54 -10.29
N ARG A 12 1.32 9.76 -9.84
CA ARG A 12 1.24 8.30 -9.79
C ARG A 12 0.22 7.83 -8.74
N ALA A 13 0.13 8.53 -7.60
CA ALA A 13 -0.90 8.26 -6.60
C ALA A 13 -2.33 8.45 -7.14
N THR A 14 -2.54 9.39 -8.06
CA THR A 14 -3.83 9.55 -8.74
C THR A 14 -4.14 8.36 -9.66
N VAL A 15 -3.14 7.84 -10.37
CA VAL A 15 -3.29 6.61 -11.19
C VAL A 15 -3.57 5.40 -10.29
N LEU A 16 -2.86 5.29 -9.17
CA LEU A 16 -3.11 4.23 -8.17
C LEU A 16 -4.55 4.28 -7.66
N LEU A 17 -5.06 5.46 -7.31
CA LEU A 17 -6.46 5.65 -6.92
C LEU A 17 -7.43 5.18 -8.01
N SER A 18 -7.21 5.57 -9.27
CA SER A 18 -8.03 5.13 -10.39
C SER A 18 -8.04 3.61 -10.56
N ASN A 19 -6.90 2.94 -10.34
CA ASN A 19 -6.82 1.49 -10.37
C ASN A 19 -7.61 0.84 -9.23
N ILE A 20 -7.50 1.34 -8.00
CA ILE A 20 -8.28 0.88 -6.84
C ILE A 20 -9.79 1.00 -7.12
N GLU A 21 -10.23 2.13 -7.68
CA GLU A 21 -11.63 2.35 -8.07
C GLU A 21 -12.07 1.37 -9.17
N ARG A 22 -11.29 1.25 -10.24
CA ARG A 22 -11.58 0.34 -11.37
C ARG A 22 -11.68 -1.12 -10.95
N MET A 23 -10.88 -1.54 -9.97
CA MET A 23 -10.89 -2.89 -9.41
C MET A 23 -12.01 -3.09 -8.36
N GLY A 24 -12.77 -2.06 -8.04
CA GLY A 24 -13.88 -2.14 -7.09
C GLY A 24 -13.47 -2.41 -5.64
N ILE A 25 -12.27 -2.03 -5.23
CA ILE A 25 -11.76 -2.31 -3.88
C ILE A 25 -12.42 -1.35 -2.87
N ARG A 26 -13.25 -1.89 -2.00
CA ARG A 26 -14.10 -1.15 -1.06
C ARG A 26 -13.39 -0.70 0.22
N ASN A 27 -12.48 -1.49 0.68
CA ASN A 27 -11.80 -1.37 1.98
C ASN A 27 -10.37 -0.80 1.81
N ALA A 28 -10.22 0.20 0.94
CA ALA A 28 -8.94 0.80 0.64
C ALA A 28 -8.79 2.21 1.21
N VAL A 29 -7.55 2.55 1.60
CA VAL A 29 -7.07 3.91 1.79
C VAL A 29 -5.97 4.16 0.77
N VAL A 30 -6.04 5.28 0.06
CA VAL A 30 -4.99 5.72 -0.87
C VAL A 30 -4.38 7.01 -0.34
N SER A 31 -3.06 7.02 -0.19
CA SER A 31 -2.29 8.17 0.28
C SER A 31 -1.17 8.56 -0.68
N SER A 32 -0.71 9.82 -0.57
CA SER A 32 0.48 10.30 -1.28
C SER A 32 1.44 10.90 -0.26
N SER A 33 2.23 10.03 0.39
CA SER A 33 3.14 10.39 1.47
C SER A 33 4.52 9.81 1.27
N HIS A 34 5.53 10.50 1.79
CA HIS A 34 6.82 9.87 2.03
C HIS A 34 6.66 8.70 3.00
N PRO A 35 7.37 7.56 2.83
CA PRO A 35 7.23 6.39 3.70
C PRO A 35 7.43 6.68 5.18
N GLU A 36 8.45 7.46 5.53
CA GLU A 36 8.83 7.70 6.93
C GLU A 36 7.70 8.29 7.79
N PRO A 37 7.10 9.48 7.49
CA PRO A 37 6.02 10.03 8.32
C PRO A 37 4.76 9.16 8.31
N LEU A 38 4.49 8.42 7.22
CA LEU A 38 3.38 7.49 7.15
C LEU A 38 3.59 6.30 8.09
N CYS A 39 4.76 5.67 8.02
CA CYS A 39 5.08 4.49 8.82
C CYS A 39 5.24 4.81 10.31
N ASP A 40 5.77 6.00 10.65
CA ASP A 40 5.82 6.48 12.04
C ASP A 40 4.41 6.65 12.63
N ARG A 41 3.47 7.20 11.85
CA ARG A 41 2.07 7.36 12.27
C ARG A 41 1.33 6.03 12.41
N LEU A 42 1.69 5.03 11.62
CA LEU A 42 1.06 3.71 11.56
C LEU A 42 1.98 2.61 12.15
N SER A 43 2.80 2.96 13.14
CA SER A 43 3.72 2.01 13.78
C SER A 43 2.97 0.80 14.34
N GLY A 44 3.42 -0.42 13.99
CA GLY A 44 2.82 -1.67 14.43
C GLY A 44 1.39 -1.95 13.93
N PHE A 45 0.97 -1.28 12.83
CA PHE A 45 -0.42 -1.35 12.36
C PHE A 45 -0.70 -2.49 11.39
N PHE A 46 0.22 -2.80 10.49
CA PHE A 46 -0.04 -3.71 9.37
C PHE A 46 0.41 -5.15 9.66
N ASP A 47 -0.49 -6.10 9.45
CA ASP A 47 -0.14 -7.53 9.46
C ASP A 47 0.75 -7.91 8.28
N LYS A 48 0.63 -7.17 7.16
CA LYS A 48 1.42 -7.41 5.93
C LYS A 48 1.78 -6.08 5.28
N VAL A 49 3.06 -5.92 4.96
CA VAL A 49 3.60 -4.76 4.23
C VAL A 49 4.32 -5.26 2.98
N LEU A 50 4.01 -4.66 1.84
CA LEU A 50 4.74 -4.86 0.58
C LEU A 50 5.51 -3.58 0.26
N VAL A 51 6.81 -3.71 0.09
CA VAL A 51 7.70 -2.67 -0.43
C VAL A 51 8.11 -3.05 -1.84
N ASP A 52 7.43 -2.49 -2.83
CA ASP A 52 7.85 -2.51 -4.22
C ASP A 52 8.80 -1.33 -4.42
N ALA A 53 10.10 -1.61 -4.28
CA ALA A 53 11.10 -0.57 -4.06
C ALA A 53 11.54 0.10 -5.37
N PRO A 54 11.74 1.44 -5.37
CA PRO A 54 12.37 2.11 -6.51
C PRO A 54 13.78 1.56 -6.69
N CYS A 55 14.11 1.08 -7.89
CA CYS A 55 15.37 0.41 -8.19
C CYS A 55 15.97 0.91 -9.51
N SER A 56 17.17 0.43 -9.86
CA SER A 56 17.86 0.76 -11.12
C SER A 56 17.13 0.23 -12.37
N GLY A 57 16.19 -0.70 -12.20
CA GLY A 57 15.24 -1.12 -13.24
C GLY A 57 15.85 -1.97 -14.35
N GLU A 58 16.90 -2.75 -14.09
CA GLU A 58 17.53 -3.61 -15.10
C GLU A 58 16.56 -4.60 -15.76
N GLY A 59 15.56 -5.10 -15.02
CA GLY A 59 14.49 -5.93 -15.56
C GLY A 59 13.58 -5.22 -16.56
N MET A 60 13.63 -3.88 -16.60
CA MET A 60 12.81 -3.07 -17.52
C MET A 60 13.54 -2.71 -18.82
N PHE A 61 14.81 -3.07 -19.00
CA PHE A 61 15.62 -2.68 -20.15
C PHE A 61 15.03 -3.09 -21.52
N LEU A 62 14.25 -4.17 -21.56
CA LEU A 62 13.56 -4.60 -22.78
C LEU A 62 12.34 -3.75 -23.10
N HIS A 63 11.75 -3.07 -22.12
CA HIS A 63 10.47 -2.36 -22.26
C HIS A 63 10.57 -0.85 -22.09
N ASP A 64 11.64 -0.37 -21.46
CA ASP A 64 11.86 1.05 -21.17
C ASP A 64 13.29 1.50 -21.52
N PRO A 65 13.48 2.12 -22.68
CA PRO A 65 14.76 2.71 -23.06
C PRO A 65 15.30 3.74 -22.05
N GLY A 66 14.40 4.45 -21.33
CA GLY A 66 14.78 5.41 -20.32
C GLY A 66 15.46 4.75 -19.11
N ALA A 67 15.10 3.51 -18.79
CA ALA A 67 15.78 2.74 -17.74
C ALA A 67 17.24 2.43 -18.13
N VAL A 68 17.49 2.13 -19.40
CA VAL A 68 18.86 1.92 -19.91
C VAL A 68 19.69 3.20 -19.86
N GLU A 69 19.12 4.34 -20.26
CA GLU A 69 19.80 5.64 -20.25
C GLU A 69 20.12 6.12 -18.82
N ALA A 70 19.24 5.83 -17.87
CA ALA A 70 19.39 6.25 -16.47
C ALA A 70 20.34 5.36 -15.67
N TRP A 71 20.66 4.17 -16.17
CA TRP A 71 21.45 3.19 -15.43
C TRP A 71 22.93 3.55 -15.37
N SER A 72 23.49 3.45 -14.18
CA SER A 72 24.95 3.48 -13.93
C SER A 72 25.26 2.76 -12.62
N PRO A 73 26.52 2.34 -12.37
CA PRO A 73 26.92 1.78 -11.08
C PRO A 73 26.59 2.69 -9.89
N GLU A 74 26.75 4.01 -10.05
CA GLU A 74 26.45 5.02 -9.04
C GLU A 74 24.93 5.10 -8.80
N HIS A 75 24.12 4.94 -9.85
CA HIS A 75 22.66 4.88 -9.74
C HIS A 75 22.21 3.66 -8.95
N VAL A 76 22.79 2.49 -9.21
CA VAL A 76 22.55 1.24 -8.42
C VAL A 76 22.82 1.47 -6.94
N LEU A 77 23.97 2.04 -6.57
CA LEU A 77 24.32 2.31 -5.18
C LEU A 77 23.37 3.33 -4.52
N SER A 78 22.99 4.37 -5.26
CA SER A 78 22.01 5.37 -4.80
C SER A 78 20.63 4.74 -4.54
N CYS A 79 20.21 3.84 -5.42
CA CYS A 79 18.97 3.07 -5.25
C CYS A 79 19.04 2.18 -4.00
N ALA A 80 20.14 1.46 -3.80
CA ALA A 80 20.34 0.60 -2.63
C ALA A 80 20.23 1.37 -1.32
N GLN A 81 20.85 2.56 -1.23
CA GLN A 81 20.74 3.44 -0.06
C GLN A 81 19.29 3.88 0.21
N ARG A 82 18.57 4.30 -0.85
CA ARG A 82 17.17 4.71 -0.76
C ARG A 82 16.27 3.56 -0.33
N GLN A 83 16.48 2.37 -0.86
CA GLN A 83 15.76 1.15 -0.52
C GLN A 83 15.96 0.78 0.96
N GLY A 84 17.20 0.88 1.47
CA GLY A 84 17.47 0.69 2.89
C GLY A 84 16.65 1.62 3.78
N SER A 85 16.62 2.93 3.46
CA SER A 85 15.83 3.91 4.20
C SER A 85 14.32 3.64 4.14
N ILE A 86 13.81 3.17 2.98
CA ILE A 86 12.40 2.80 2.83
C ILE A 86 12.07 1.57 3.69
N LEU A 87 12.94 0.55 3.69
CA LEU A 87 12.76 -0.65 4.52
C LEU A 87 12.81 -0.33 6.01
N ASP A 88 13.74 0.53 6.45
CA ASP A 88 13.83 0.97 7.84
C ASP A 88 12.54 1.68 8.29
N SER A 89 11.94 2.47 7.40
CA SER A 89 10.63 3.08 7.65
C SER A 89 9.51 2.03 7.68
N ALA A 90 9.46 1.14 6.69
CA ALA A 90 8.43 0.11 6.57
C ALA A 90 8.43 -0.87 7.75
N ALA A 91 9.61 -1.20 8.30
CA ALA A 91 9.78 -2.06 9.47
C ALA A 91 8.99 -1.58 10.69
N LYS A 92 8.90 -0.25 10.87
CA LYS A 92 8.12 0.35 11.97
C LYS A 92 6.63 0.05 11.85
N ALA A 93 6.09 0.06 10.63
CA ALA A 93 4.67 -0.11 10.37
C ALA A 93 4.19 -1.57 10.46
N VAL A 94 5.10 -2.54 10.41
CA VAL A 94 4.79 -3.97 10.54
C VAL A 94 4.42 -4.29 11.99
N ALA A 95 3.29 -4.94 12.20
CA ALA A 95 2.86 -5.45 13.51
C ALA A 95 3.74 -6.63 13.97
N PRO A 96 3.77 -6.96 15.28
CA PRO A 96 4.37 -8.20 15.75
C PRO A 96 3.78 -9.41 15.01
N GLU A 97 4.60 -10.41 14.68
CA GLU A 97 4.28 -11.57 13.86
C GLU A 97 3.88 -11.22 12.40
N GLY A 98 3.92 -9.95 12.02
CA GLY A 98 3.58 -9.46 10.69
C GLY A 98 4.65 -9.78 9.64
N ILE A 99 4.26 -9.67 8.39
CA ILE A 99 5.10 -10.01 7.22
C ILE A 99 5.50 -8.74 6.48
N LEU A 100 6.78 -8.63 6.17
CA LEU A 100 7.34 -7.63 5.25
C LEU A 100 7.81 -8.35 3.99
N VAL A 101 7.29 -7.96 2.83
CA VAL A 101 7.77 -8.41 1.53
C VAL A 101 8.51 -7.27 0.86
N TYR A 102 9.71 -7.54 0.42
CA TYR A 102 10.53 -6.62 -0.37
C TYR A 102 10.65 -7.14 -1.80
N SER A 103 10.44 -6.27 -2.79
CA SER A 103 10.60 -6.60 -4.20
C SER A 103 11.31 -5.49 -4.97
N THR A 104 12.03 -5.88 -6.02
CA THR A 104 12.66 -4.99 -7.00
C THR A 104 12.50 -5.57 -8.39
N CYS A 105 12.68 -4.72 -9.42
CA CYS A 105 12.79 -5.15 -10.82
C CYS A 105 14.24 -4.98 -11.33
N THR A 106 15.25 -5.37 -10.52
CA THR A 106 16.68 -5.29 -10.89
C THR A 106 17.41 -6.61 -10.61
N TYR A 107 18.53 -6.80 -11.31
CA TYR A 107 19.44 -7.94 -11.08
C TYR A 107 20.60 -7.59 -10.12
N ALA A 108 20.80 -6.32 -9.79
CA ALA A 108 21.91 -5.84 -8.99
C ALA A 108 21.90 -6.49 -7.60
N LYS A 109 23.00 -7.13 -7.20
CA LYS A 109 23.14 -7.77 -5.88
C LYS A 109 23.15 -6.72 -4.76
N GLU A 110 23.65 -5.55 -5.04
CA GLU A 110 23.71 -4.39 -4.14
C GLU A 110 22.31 -3.96 -3.70
N GLU A 111 21.35 -3.96 -4.62
CA GLU A 111 19.97 -3.56 -4.40
C GLU A 111 19.10 -4.70 -3.83
N ASN A 112 19.52 -5.93 -4.00
CA ASN A 112 18.78 -7.13 -3.63
C ASN A 112 19.31 -7.73 -2.33
N GLU A 113 20.24 -8.70 -2.42
CA GLU A 113 20.81 -9.38 -1.25
C GLU A 113 21.55 -8.43 -0.32
N GLY A 114 22.25 -7.42 -0.87
CA GLY A 114 22.97 -6.42 -0.09
C GLY A 114 22.05 -5.61 0.82
N VAL A 115 20.92 -5.14 0.28
CA VAL A 115 19.91 -4.39 1.04
C VAL A 115 19.28 -5.27 2.13
N ILE A 116 18.91 -6.52 1.82
CA ILE A 116 18.29 -7.43 2.79
C ILE A 116 19.29 -7.82 3.89
N THR A 117 20.53 -8.11 3.55
CA THR A 117 21.56 -8.44 4.55
C THR A 117 21.79 -7.28 5.51
N ALA A 118 22.01 -6.07 4.98
CA ALA A 118 22.18 -4.87 5.79
C ALA A 118 20.94 -4.52 6.62
N PHE A 119 19.73 -4.80 6.11
CA PHE A 119 18.48 -4.63 6.86
C PHE A 119 18.42 -5.58 8.06
N LEU A 120 18.70 -6.87 7.87
CA LEU A 120 18.67 -7.87 8.95
C LEU A 120 19.71 -7.58 10.05
N GLU A 121 20.86 -6.99 9.70
CA GLU A 121 21.86 -6.55 10.67
C GLU A 121 21.36 -5.40 11.57
N ARG A 122 20.57 -4.48 10.99
CA ARG A 122 19.99 -3.33 11.74
C ARG A 122 18.69 -3.67 12.47
N HIS A 123 17.97 -4.68 12.02
CA HIS A 123 16.64 -5.06 12.51
C HIS A 123 16.63 -6.52 12.99
N PRO A 124 17.26 -6.82 14.17
CA PRO A 124 17.32 -8.18 14.71
C PRO A 124 15.94 -8.76 15.09
N GLU A 125 14.92 -7.91 15.16
CA GLU A 125 13.51 -8.32 15.33
C GLU A 125 12.89 -8.93 14.07
N PHE A 126 13.58 -8.91 12.93
CA PHE A 126 13.14 -9.56 11.69
C PHE A 126 13.97 -10.81 11.39
N ILE A 127 13.30 -11.82 10.85
CA ILE A 127 13.93 -13.00 10.28
C ILE A 127 13.55 -13.15 8.81
N LEU A 128 14.49 -13.60 7.99
CA LEU A 128 14.23 -13.97 6.60
C LEU A 128 13.58 -15.35 6.59
N ILE A 129 12.42 -15.47 5.96
CA ILE A 129 11.68 -16.72 5.84
C ILE A 129 11.52 -17.10 4.36
N ASP A 130 11.26 -18.39 4.10
CA ASP A 130 11.01 -18.84 2.73
C ASP A 130 9.83 -18.08 2.10
N SER A 131 10.03 -17.65 0.87
CA SER A 131 8.98 -16.92 0.13
C SER A 131 7.72 -17.76 -0.10
N GLY A 132 7.85 -19.08 -0.10
CA GLY A 132 6.79 -20.03 -0.44
C GLY A 132 6.54 -20.15 -1.95
N VAL A 133 7.38 -19.52 -2.77
CA VAL A 133 7.26 -19.51 -4.23
C VAL A 133 8.12 -20.64 -4.81
N THR A 134 7.55 -21.41 -5.75
CA THR A 134 8.19 -22.57 -6.37
C THR A 134 8.83 -22.26 -7.73
N PHE A 135 8.52 -21.13 -8.33
CA PHE A 135 9.12 -20.65 -9.59
C PHE A 135 10.31 -19.71 -9.33
N GLY A 136 11.10 -19.42 -10.37
CA GLY A 136 12.33 -18.65 -10.25
C GLY A 136 13.45 -19.45 -9.58
N ARG A 137 14.48 -18.75 -9.16
CA ARG A 137 15.71 -19.33 -8.60
C ARG A 137 15.99 -18.80 -7.22
N ALA A 138 16.46 -19.67 -6.33
CA ALA A 138 16.98 -19.24 -5.04
C ALA A 138 18.25 -18.39 -5.25
N SER A 139 18.43 -17.35 -4.43
CA SER A 139 19.71 -16.64 -4.39
C SER A 139 20.80 -17.52 -3.78
N GLU A 140 22.04 -17.37 -4.26
CA GLU A 140 23.19 -18.12 -3.75
C GLU A 140 23.51 -17.76 -2.30
N THR A 141 23.36 -16.50 -1.91
CA THR A 141 23.70 -15.99 -0.58
C THR A 141 22.54 -15.99 0.40
N LEU A 142 21.31 -15.85 -0.12
CA LEU A 142 20.07 -15.83 0.66
C LEU A 142 19.05 -16.81 0.05
N PRO A 143 19.20 -18.12 0.28
CA PRO A 143 18.41 -19.15 -0.43
C PRO A 143 16.90 -19.10 -0.19
N GLN A 144 16.44 -18.39 0.85
CA GLN A 144 15.02 -18.14 1.13
C GLN A 144 14.39 -17.13 0.17
N THR A 145 15.19 -16.31 -0.54
CA THR A 145 14.73 -15.34 -1.52
C THR A 145 14.53 -15.96 -2.90
N ARG A 146 13.91 -15.21 -3.81
CA ARG A 146 13.73 -15.66 -5.20
C ARG A 146 14.16 -14.56 -6.16
N ARG A 147 14.88 -15.00 -7.20
CA ARG A 147 15.21 -14.25 -8.41
C ARG A 147 14.43 -14.83 -9.58
N ILE A 148 13.80 -13.99 -10.35
CA ILE A 148 13.01 -14.37 -11.53
C ILE A 148 13.69 -13.69 -12.71
N PHE A 149 14.28 -14.48 -13.59
CA PHE A 149 14.97 -14.00 -14.79
C PHE A 149 14.07 -14.17 -16.03
N PRO A 150 14.41 -13.54 -17.17
CA PRO A 150 13.67 -13.74 -18.42
C PRO A 150 13.52 -15.21 -18.84
N MET A 151 14.54 -16.02 -18.61
CA MET A 151 14.49 -17.47 -18.89
C MET A 151 13.53 -18.24 -17.96
N ASP A 152 13.12 -17.65 -16.86
CA ASP A 152 12.15 -18.22 -15.91
C ASP A 152 10.71 -17.72 -16.20
N GLY A 153 10.53 -16.94 -17.29
CA GLY A 153 9.25 -16.42 -17.75
C GLY A 153 8.84 -15.07 -17.15
N GLY A 154 9.78 -14.31 -16.61
CA GLY A 154 9.58 -12.95 -16.09
C GLY A 154 10.55 -11.94 -16.71
N ASP A 155 10.38 -10.66 -16.42
CA ASP A 155 11.25 -9.60 -16.97
C ASP A 155 12.47 -9.30 -16.08
N GLY A 156 12.53 -9.89 -14.89
CA GLY A 156 13.58 -9.68 -13.91
C GLY A 156 12.99 -9.14 -12.62
N HIS A 157 12.95 -9.98 -11.58
CA HIS A 157 12.47 -9.59 -10.26
C HIS A 157 13.28 -10.26 -9.17
N PHE A 158 13.34 -9.59 -8.03
CA PHE A 158 13.82 -10.16 -6.78
C PHE A 158 12.72 -10.05 -5.73
N VAL A 159 12.60 -11.07 -4.89
CA VAL A 159 11.63 -11.09 -3.79
C VAL A 159 12.28 -11.66 -2.54
N ALA A 160 12.14 -10.93 -1.43
CA ALA A 160 12.49 -11.39 -0.09
C ALA A 160 11.26 -11.27 0.82
N LYS A 161 11.01 -12.27 1.65
CA LYS A 161 9.93 -12.31 2.62
C LYS A 161 10.52 -12.40 4.02
N LEU A 162 10.14 -11.44 4.86
CA LEU A 162 10.61 -11.30 6.22
C LEU A 162 9.45 -11.37 7.19
N GLN A 163 9.69 -11.89 8.38
CA GLN A 163 8.73 -11.89 9.48
C GLN A 163 9.29 -11.10 10.66
N LYS A 164 8.47 -10.23 11.23
CA LYS A 164 8.77 -9.52 12.46
C LYS A 164 8.42 -10.41 13.64
N THR A 165 9.40 -10.78 14.47
CA THR A 165 9.22 -11.74 15.57
C THR A 165 8.77 -11.09 16.87
N THR A 166 9.09 -9.80 17.06
CA THR A 166 8.81 -9.03 18.28
C THR A 166 8.48 -7.59 17.95
N GLY A 167 7.90 -6.86 18.90
CA GLY A 167 7.60 -5.45 18.78
C GLY A 167 6.30 -5.05 19.46
N GLU A 168 5.89 -3.82 19.24
CA GLU A 168 4.65 -3.28 19.78
C GLU A 168 3.55 -3.26 18.69
N SER A 169 2.32 -3.60 19.09
CA SER A 169 1.15 -3.45 18.24
C SER A 169 0.72 -1.98 18.18
N TYR A 170 -0.06 -1.63 17.15
CA TYR A 170 -0.58 -0.29 16.96
C TYR A 170 -1.28 0.24 18.20
N GLY A 171 -0.73 1.30 18.77
CA GLY A 171 -1.26 2.01 19.94
C GLY A 171 -1.90 3.37 19.62
N GLY A 172 -2.05 3.69 18.33
CA GLY A 172 -2.62 4.96 17.89
C GLY A 172 -4.15 5.04 17.99
N GLU A 173 -4.67 6.20 17.72
CA GLU A 173 -6.11 6.47 17.78
C GLU A 173 -6.83 5.89 16.56
N TRP A 174 -8.11 5.55 16.76
CA TRP A 174 -9.00 5.11 15.69
C TRP A 174 -9.84 6.28 15.17
N PHE A 175 -10.18 6.23 13.88
CA PHE A 175 -10.99 7.25 13.26
C PHE A 175 -12.39 7.29 13.89
N VAL A 176 -12.79 8.49 14.31
CA VAL A 176 -14.14 8.79 14.79
C VAL A 176 -14.75 9.84 13.87
N PRO A 177 -15.92 9.57 13.27
CA PRO A 177 -16.61 10.58 12.44
C PRO A 177 -16.88 11.86 13.24
N ARG A 178 -16.57 13.01 12.64
CA ARG A 178 -16.80 14.32 13.29
C ARG A 178 -18.28 14.53 13.53
N ARG A 179 -18.64 15.21 14.63
CA ARG A 179 -20.03 15.52 15.00
C ARG A 179 -20.74 16.51 14.06
N ASN A 180 -20.03 17.19 13.16
CA ASN A 180 -20.55 18.22 12.27
C ASN A 180 -21.15 17.69 10.96
N GLN A 181 -21.56 16.42 10.90
CA GLN A 181 -22.26 15.87 9.74
C GLN A 181 -23.74 16.18 9.86
N SER A 182 -24.37 16.55 8.73
CA SER A 182 -25.81 16.83 8.71
C SER A 182 -26.63 15.57 8.97
N ASP A 183 -27.38 15.51 10.06
CA ASP A 183 -28.25 14.36 10.37
C ASP A 183 -29.21 14.02 9.23
N ALA A 184 -29.73 15.05 8.53
CA ALA A 184 -30.60 14.87 7.37
C ALA A 184 -29.87 14.16 6.22
N VAL A 185 -28.64 14.59 5.91
CA VAL A 185 -27.81 13.99 4.84
C VAL A 185 -27.40 12.55 5.23
N GLN A 186 -27.07 12.31 6.50
CA GLN A 186 -26.75 10.98 7.00
C GLN A 186 -27.94 10.01 6.87
N LYS A 187 -29.14 10.48 7.22
CA LYS A 187 -30.37 9.69 7.08
C LYS A 187 -30.66 9.36 5.62
N GLN A 188 -30.64 10.37 4.74
CA GLN A 188 -30.82 10.17 3.30
C GLN A 188 -29.77 9.25 2.70
N GLY A 189 -28.50 9.36 3.13
CA GLY A 189 -27.42 8.48 2.70
C GLY A 189 -27.68 7.02 3.06
N LYS A 190 -28.12 6.73 4.28
CA LYS A 190 -28.50 5.37 4.70
C LYS A 190 -29.70 4.83 3.92
N GLU A 191 -30.73 5.65 3.72
CA GLU A 191 -31.89 5.26 2.91
C GLU A 191 -31.48 4.94 1.46
N LEU A 192 -30.64 5.78 0.85
CA LEU A 192 -30.10 5.55 -0.48
C LEU A 192 -29.28 4.25 -0.52
N TYR A 193 -28.39 4.02 0.48
CA TYR A 193 -27.60 2.80 0.56
C TYR A 193 -28.47 1.54 0.57
N HIS A 194 -29.49 1.51 1.44
CA HIS A 194 -30.40 0.36 1.54
C HIS A 194 -31.31 0.18 0.32
N SER A 195 -31.54 1.23 -0.47
CA SER A 195 -32.26 1.12 -1.74
C SER A 195 -31.43 0.51 -2.87
N LEU A 196 -30.09 0.59 -2.78
CA LEU A 196 -29.16 0.16 -3.81
C LEU A 196 -28.40 -1.12 -3.45
N SER A 197 -28.24 -1.40 -2.15
CA SER A 197 -27.46 -2.53 -1.64
C SER A 197 -28.37 -3.57 -0.97
N LYS A 198 -28.03 -4.86 -1.14
CA LYS A 198 -28.66 -5.97 -0.42
C LYS A 198 -28.05 -6.22 0.97
N GLU A 199 -26.98 -5.51 1.31
CA GLU A 199 -26.33 -5.64 2.61
C GLU A 199 -27.20 -5.06 3.73
N LYS A 200 -27.31 -5.79 4.84
CA LYS A 200 -28.13 -5.37 6.00
C LYS A 200 -27.52 -4.18 6.74
N ASN A 201 -26.20 -4.13 6.81
CA ASN A 201 -25.47 -3.11 7.55
C ASN A 201 -24.93 -2.05 6.59
N CYS A 202 -25.30 -0.81 6.81
CA CYS A 202 -24.73 0.32 6.11
C CYS A 202 -23.35 0.63 6.73
N PRO A 203 -22.28 0.72 5.94
CA PRO A 203 -20.99 1.19 6.41
C PRO A 203 -21.07 2.61 6.98
N THR A 204 -20.04 3.04 7.68
CA THR A 204 -19.92 4.44 8.12
C THR A 204 -19.93 5.37 6.92
N ILE A 205 -20.85 6.32 6.89
CA ILE A 205 -20.93 7.34 5.86
C ILE A 205 -20.16 8.58 6.34
N LEU A 206 -19.21 9.05 5.53
CA LEU A 206 -18.48 10.29 5.75
C LEU A 206 -18.94 11.33 4.74
N GLU A 207 -19.39 12.47 5.24
CA GLU A 207 -19.63 13.67 4.44
C GLU A 207 -18.34 14.48 4.32
N ALA A 208 -17.85 14.68 3.08
CA ALA A 208 -16.68 15.48 2.79
C ALA A 208 -16.92 16.34 1.54
N GLY A 209 -17.04 17.65 1.75
CA GLY A 209 -17.42 18.58 0.68
C GLY A 209 -18.80 18.28 0.13
N THR A 210 -18.89 18.04 -1.17
CA THR A 210 -20.13 17.70 -1.88
C THR A 210 -20.34 16.19 -2.06
N TYR A 211 -19.54 15.35 -1.41
CA TYR A 211 -19.58 13.91 -1.58
C TYR A 211 -19.84 13.18 -0.28
N LEU A 212 -20.48 12.03 -0.40
CA LEU A 212 -20.56 11.01 0.64
C LEU A 212 -19.63 9.87 0.29
N TYR A 213 -18.91 9.36 1.31
CA TYR A 213 -18.02 8.21 1.21
C TYR A 213 -18.48 7.11 2.15
N LEU A 214 -18.38 5.86 1.71
CA LEU A 214 -18.52 4.69 2.55
C LEU A 214 -17.15 4.28 3.05
N LEU A 215 -16.93 4.38 4.36
CA LEU A 215 -15.64 4.10 4.96
C LEU A 215 -15.46 2.62 5.29
N PRO A 216 -14.22 2.10 5.27
CA PRO A 216 -13.88 0.81 5.87
C PRO A 216 -14.25 0.76 7.35
N GLU A 217 -14.56 -0.44 7.85
CA GLU A 217 -15.06 -0.64 9.23
C GLU A 217 -14.04 -0.22 10.31
N LYS A 218 -12.76 -0.49 10.06
CA LYS A 218 -11.66 -0.14 10.96
C LYS A 218 -10.66 0.75 10.25
N LEU A 219 -10.63 2.03 10.62
CA LEU A 219 -9.66 2.99 10.14
C LEU A 219 -8.84 3.55 11.30
N PRO A 220 -7.52 3.70 11.18
CA PRO A 220 -6.75 4.52 12.10
C PRO A 220 -7.13 6.00 11.92
N ASP A 221 -6.75 6.85 12.87
CA ASP A 221 -6.93 8.28 12.70
C ASP A 221 -6.12 8.79 11.50
N LEU A 222 -6.83 9.44 10.56
CA LEU A 222 -6.27 9.96 9.31
C LEU A 222 -5.80 11.41 9.40
N THR A 223 -5.92 12.03 10.57
CA THR A 223 -5.61 13.46 10.77
C THR A 223 -4.13 13.74 10.48
N GLY A 224 -3.88 14.71 9.60
CA GLY A 224 -2.52 15.10 9.20
C GLY A 224 -1.86 14.20 8.15
N LEU A 225 -2.50 13.10 7.74
CA LEU A 225 -2.00 12.27 6.65
C LEU A 225 -2.52 12.78 5.29
N PRO A 226 -1.68 12.79 4.24
CA PRO A 226 -2.07 13.23 2.90
C PRO A 226 -2.89 12.15 2.19
N ILE A 227 -4.14 11.98 2.62
CA ILE A 227 -5.08 10.99 2.09
C ILE A 227 -5.75 11.52 0.84
N LEU A 228 -5.67 10.76 -0.27
CA LEU A 228 -6.41 11.02 -1.48
C LEU A 228 -7.84 10.47 -1.36
N ARG A 229 -7.98 9.28 -0.79
CA ARG A 229 -9.25 8.60 -0.61
C ARG A 229 -9.19 7.62 0.55
N ALA A 230 -10.29 7.55 1.30
CA ALA A 230 -10.60 6.45 2.21
C ALA A 230 -11.96 5.87 1.85
N GLY A 231 -12.02 4.58 1.57
CA GLY A 231 -13.22 3.87 1.16
C GLY A 231 -13.74 4.24 -0.23
N VAL A 232 -15.06 4.16 -0.42
CA VAL A 232 -15.73 4.30 -1.72
C VAL A 232 -16.48 5.64 -1.81
N GLN A 233 -16.31 6.36 -2.89
CA GLN A 233 -17.13 7.52 -3.20
C GLN A 233 -18.54 7.04 -3.56
N PHE A 234 -19.49 7.32 -2.67
CA PHE A 234 -20.82 6.74 -2.69
C PHE A 234 -21.83 7.59 -3.45
N ALA A 235 -21.96 8.87 -3.09
CA ALA A 235 -22.95 9.76 -3.68
C ALA A 235 -22.48 11.21 -3.72
N VAL A 236 -23.06 11.98 -4.63
CA VAL A 236 -22.95 13.45 -4.71
C VAL A 236 -24.14 14.09 -4.00
N ILE A 237 -23.87 15.07 -3.15
CA ILE A 237 -24.89 15.88 -2.49
C ILE A 237 -25.33 16.98 -3.46
N LYS A 238 -26.57 16.92 -3.92
CA LYS A 238 -27.23 17.97 -4.72
C LYS A 238 -28.20 18.75 -3.84
N LYS A 239 -28.69 19.88 -4.34
CA LYS A 239 -29.56 20.81 -3.58
C LYS A 239 -30.72 20.11 -2.85
N ASN A 240 -31.36 19.11 -3.46
CA ASN A 240 -32.55 18.45 -2.92
C ASN A 240 -32.50 16.92 -2.97
N ARG A 241 -31.38 16.33 -3.34
CA ARG A 241 -31.23 14.87 -3.49
C ARG A 241 -29.78 14.40 -3.41
N LEU A 242 -29.61 13.13 -3.15
CA LEU A 242 -28.36 12.43 -3.33
C LEU A 242 -28.36 11.70 -4.69
N GLU A 243 -27.26 11.78 -5.41
CA GLU A 243 -27.05 11.04 -6.67
C GLU A 243 -25.92 10.02 -6.47
N PRO A 244 -26.17 8.70 -6.65
CA PRO A 244 -25.14 7.70 -6.46
C PRO A 244 -24.01 7.88 -7.49
N CYS A 245 -22.78 7.65 -7.06
CA CYS A 245 -21.59 7.73 -7.88
C CYS A 245 -21.29 6.40 -8.58
N HIS A 246 -20.64 6.45 -9.74
CA HIS A 246 -20.25 5.27 -10.50
C HIS A 246 -19.36 4.32 -9.67
N GLN A 247 -18.45 4.86 -8.86
CA GLN A 247 -17.55 4.13 -7.99
C GLN A 247 -18.27 3.19 -7.01
N PHE A 248 -19.45 3.59 -6.56
CA PHE A 248 -20.28 2.71 -5.72
C PHE A 248 -20.70 1.43 -6.46
N PHE A 249 -21.17 1.57 -7.69
CA PHE A 249 -21.62 0.40 -8.48
C PHE A 249 -20.46 -0.49 -8.88
N THR A 250 -19.29 0.06 -9.20
CA THR A 250 -18.07 -0.73 -9.48
C THR A 250 -17.64 -1.54 -8.26
N ALA A 251 -17.84 -1.00 -7.06
CA ALA A 251 -17.46 -1.63 -5.79
C ALA A 251 -18.54 -2.57 -5.22
N ALA A 252 -19.77 -2.53 -5.73
CA ALA A 252 -20.92 -3.26 -5.17
C ALA A 252 -21.13 -4.67 -5.73
N THR A 253 -20.26 -5.14 -6.63
CA THR A 253 -20.34 -6.46 -7.27
C THR A 253 -19.74 -7.57 -6.41
#